data_9c9ad7af72a1f9672e8d93dc635977a8
#
_entry.id   9c9ad7af72a1f9672e8d93dc635977a8
#
_cell.length_a   1.000
_cell.length_b   1.000
_cell.length_c   1.000
_cell.angle_alpha   90.00
_cell.angle_beta   90.00
_cell.angle_gamma   90.00
#
_symmetry.space_group_name_H-M   'P 1'
#
loop_
_entity.id
_entity.type
_entity.pdbx_description
1 polymer ?
#
loop_
_entity_poly.entity_id
_entity_poly.type
_entity_poly.pdbx_seq_one_letter_code
_entity_poly.pdbx_strand_id
1 'polypeptide(L)'
;DPHFLFNSLNVLSSLIEENPENAQKFTTSLSKIYRYVLEQKDKELVSVAEELQFAKTYMNLLKMRFENSITFEIPENFENEEAKVVPLSLQLLLENCIKHNVVSEAKPLHVKISIENGQLVITNNLQKKEVLQDRKGVGLQNIVNRYGILTKRKVLVEENEIEFKVLLPILTKQISIMETTYNYNEQTAYDRASRRVKEIKEFYGSLISYCIVIPVLVFINFRTFSGFQWFWFPMLGWGMGLVFHAFRVFGYGSSWEERKIQEILKKDEEKSNKWE
;
A
#
# COMPACT_ATOMS: atom_id res chain seq x y z
N ASP A 1 11.69 0.04 -5.55
CA ASP A 1 12.30 -0.34 -4.26
C ASP A 1 13.80 -0.07 -4.30
N PRO A 2 14.37 0.81 -3.41
CA PRO A 2 15.81 1.07 -3.34
C PRO A 2 16.65 -0.20 -3.11
N HIS A 3 16.15 -1.15 -2.32
CA HIS A 3 16.83 -2.41 -2.04
C HIS A 3 17.00 -3.29 -3.27
N PHE A 4 16.02 -3.29 -4.17
CA PHE A 4 16.15 -4.02 -5.44
C PHE A 4 17.26 -3.43 -6.30
N LEU A 5 17.37 -2.11 -6.36
CA LEU A 5 18.43 -1.41 -7.11
C LEU A 5 19.82 -1.74 -6.55
N PHE A 6 20.04 -1.57 -5.24
CA PHE A 6 21.33 -1.87 -4.60
C PHE A 6 21.74 -3.32 -4.81
N ASN A 7 20.81 -4.26 -4.62
CA ASN A 7 21.06 -5.67 -4.85
C ASN A 7 21.41 -5.97 -6.33
N SER A 8 20.73 -5.31 -7.27
CA SER A 8 21.01 -5.46 -8.71
C SER A 8 22.37 -4.91 -9.09
N LEU A 9 22.80 -3.80 -8.51
CA LEU A 9 24.14 -3.23 -8.74
C LEU A 9 25.24 -4.14 -8.18
N ASN A 10 25.04 -4.77 -7.02
CA ASN A 10 25.99 -5.73 -6.47
C ASN A 10 26.14 -6.95 -7.37
N VAL A 11 25.03 -7.51 -7.88
CA VAL A 11 25.06 -8.63 -8.84
C VAL A 11 25.77 -8.23 -10.13
N LEU A 12 25.48 -7.03 -10.64
CA LEU A 12 26.14 -6.52 -11.84
C LEU A 12 27.65 -6.41 -11.65
N SER A 13 28.10 -5.93 -10.47
CA SER A 13 29.56 -5.83 -10.16
C SER A 13 30.23 -7.19 -10.21
N SER A 14 29.62 -8.24 -9.62
CA SER A 14 30.18 -9.61 -9.72
C SER A 14 30.15 -10.13 -11.14
N LEU A 15 29.07 -9.92 -11.91
CA LEU A 15 28.97 -10.38 -13.28
C LEU A 15 29.99 -9.72 -14.23
N ILE A 16 30.38 -8.47 -13.98
CA ILE A 16 31.40 -7.79 -14.80
C ILE A 16 32.73 -8.53 -14.74
N GLU A 17 33.10 -9.07 -13.58
CA GLU A 17 34.33 -9.80 -13.37
C GLU A 17 34.24 -11.26 -13.86
N GLU A 18 33.12 -11.91 -13.62
CA GLU A 18 32.93 -13.35 -13.88
C GLU A 18 32.48 -13.64 -15.32
N ASN A 19 31.54 -12.86 -15.86
CA ASN A 19 30.97 -13.07 -17.18
C ASN A 19 30.45 -11.76 -17.81
N PRO A 20 31.30 -11.01 -18.54
CA PRO A 20 30.95 -9.72 -19.14
C PRO A 20 29.75 -9.76 -20.09
N GLU A 21 29.53 -10.87 -20.81
CA GLU A 21 28.33 -10.99 -21.69
C GLU A 21 27.05 -11.05 -20.89
N ASN A 22 27.02 -11.78 -19.79
CA ASN A 22 25.89 -11.83 -18.88
C ASN A 22 25.69 -10.49 -18.17
N ALA A 23 26.77 -9.77 -17.82
CA ALA A 23 26.70 -8.42 -17.27
C ALA A 23 25.99 -7.45 -18.24
N GLN A 24 26.29 -7.53 -19.54
CA GLN A 24 25.63 -6.72 -20.56
C GLN A 24 24.13 -7.06 -20.69
N LYS A 25 23.77 -8.35 -20.71
CA LYS A 25 22.37 -8.81 -20.75
C LYS A 25 21.62 -8.37 -19.51
N PHE A 26 22.25 -8.48 -18.33
CA PHE A 26 21.70 -8.06 -17.05
C PHE A 26 21.41 -6.55 -17.04
N THR A 27 22.39 -5.74 -17.46
CA THR A 27 22.23 -4.27 -17.53
C THR A 27 21.12 -3.86 -18.48
N THR A 28 21.02 -4.51 -19.64
CA THR A 28 19.94 -4.27 -20.62
C THR A 28 18.57 -4.60 -20.03
N SER A 29 18.45 -5.73 -19.35
CA SER A 29 17.20 -6.16 -18.71
C SER A 29 16.81 -5.23 -17.56
N LEU A 30 17.77 -4.83 -16.73
CA LEU A 30 17.59 -3.89 -15.64
C LEU A 30 17.11 -2.53 -16.16
N SER A 31 17.70 -2.02 -17.24
CA SER A 31 17.28 -0.78 -17.89
C SER A 31 15.83 -0.85 -18.40
N LYS A 32 15.42 -1.98 -19.01
CA LYS A 32 14.03 -2.20 -19.46
C LYS A 32 13.05 -2.20 -18.30
N ILE A 33 13.38 -2.87 -17.19
CA ILE A 33 12.56 -2.92 -15.98
C ILE A 33 12.35 -1.51 -15.41
N TYR A 34 13.43 -0.74 -15.24
CA TYR A 34 13.32 0.62 -14.68
C TYR A 34 12.56 1.56 -15.60
N ARG A 35 12.76 1.47 -16.91
CA ARG A 35 11.98 2.26 -17.88
C ARG A 35 10.50 1.95 -17.76
N TYR A 36 10.12 0.67 -17.74
CA TYR A 36 8.74 0.26 -17.56
C TYR A 36 8.14 0.84 -16.27
N VAL A 37 8.83 0.71 -15.14
CA VAL A 37 8.36 1.22 -13.84
C VAL A 37 8.13 2.73 -13.87
N LEU A 38 9.01 3.50 -14.53
CA LEU A 38 8.86 4.94 -14.65
C LEU A 38 7.71 5.34 -15.56
N GLU A 39 7.53 4.64 -16.69
CA GLU A 39 6.46 4.90 -17.67
C GLU A 39 5.06 4.53 -17.15
N GLN A 40 4.97 3.52 -16.26
CA GLN A 40 3.69 3.05 -15.73
C GLN A 40 3.22 3.78 -14.46
N LYS A 41 4.07 4.63 -13.87
CA LYS A 41 3.80 5.25 -12.55
C LYS A 41 2.51 6.06 -12.52
N ASP A 42 2.18 6.74 -13.61
CA ASP A 42 1.05 7.67 -13.71
C ASP A 42 -0.15 7.09 -14.48
N LYS A 43 -0.05 5.82 -14.93
CA LYS A 43 -1.16 5.16 -15.62
C LYS A 43 -2.15 4.55 -14.63
N GLU A 44 -3.43 4.65 -14.93
CA GLU A 44 -4.50 3.99 -14.14
C GLU A 44 -4.57 2.50 -14.42
N LEU A 45 -4.50 2.12 -15.70
CA LEU A 45 -4.56 0.74 -16.17
C LEU A 45 -3.54 0.49 -17.28
N VAL A 46 -3.06 -0.74 -17.35
CA VAL A 46 -2.15 -1.24 -18.38
C VAL A 46 -2.66 -2.56 -18.92
N SER A 47 -2.26 -2.94 -20.15
CA SER A 47 -2.68 -4.22 -20.71
C SER A 47 -2.06 -5.39 -19.93
N VAL A 48 -2.81 -6.49 -19.83
CA VAL A 48 -2.30 -7.74 -19.24
C VAL A 48 -1.04 -8.20 -20.00
N ALA A 49 -1.00 -8.03 -21.31
CA ALA A 49 0.16 -8.40 -22.13
C ALA A 49 1.42 -7.62 -21.73
N GLU A 50 1.32 -6.30 -21.47
CA GLU A 50 2.46 -5.48 -21.00
C GLU A 50 2.97 -5.94 -19.63
N GLU A 51 2.07 -6.24 -18.68
CA GLU A 51 2.44 -6.76 -17.35
C GLU A 51 3.09 -8.16 -17.45
N LEU A 52 2.60 -9.05 -18.31
CA LEU A 52 3.22 -10.35 -18.54
C LEU A 52 4.62 -10.24 -19.17
N GLN A 53 4.78 -9.34 -20.14
CA GLN A 53 6.08 -9.07 -20.76
C GLN A 53 7.08 -8.50 -19.75
N PHE A 54 6.62 -7.58 -18.89
CA PHE A 54 7.40 -7.10 -17.77
C PHE A 54 7.79 -8.24 -16.81
N ALA A 55 6.82 -9.06 -16.39
CA ALA A 55 7.04 -10.19 -15.49
C ALA A 55 8.08 -11.16 -16.06
N LYS A 56 8.02 -11.47 -17.36
CA LYS A 56 9.00 -12.33 -18.05
C LYS A 56 10.41 -11.72 -18.00
N THR A 57 10.55 -10.42 -18.27
CA THR A 57 11.83 -9.71 -18.21
C THR A 57 12.38 -9.70 -16.79
N TYR A 58 11.52 -9.44 -15.81
CA TYR A 58 11.86 -9.39 -14.38
C TYR A 58 12.33 -10.78 -13.87
N MET A 59 11.57 -11.83 -14.17
CA MET A 59 11.93 -13.19 -13.77
C MET A 59 13.21 -13.70 -14.43
N ASN A 60 13.45 -13.36 -15.69
CA ASN A 60 14.72 -13.66 -16.37
C ASN A 60 15.91 -12.96 -15.69
N LEU A 61 15.75 -11.71 -15.27
CA LEU A 61 16.79 -10.99 -14.52
C LEU A 61 17.04 -11.66 -13.15
N LEU A 62 16.00 -12.10 -12.46
CA LEU A 62 16.12 -12.84 -11.20
C LEU A 62 16.78 -14.20 -11.39
N LYS A 63 16.50 -14.89 -12.50
CA LYS A 63 17.16 -16.16 -12.85
C LYS A 63 18.66 -16.01 -13.05
N MET A 64 19.13 -14.87 -13.60
CA MET A 64 20.57 -14.59 -13.67
C MET A 64 21.22 -14.44 -12.28
N ARG A 65 20.44 -14.03 -11.26
CA ARG A 65 20.91 -13.85 -9.88
C ARG A 65 20.81 -15.12 -9.04
N PHE A 66 19.71 -15.86 -9.18
CA PHE A 66 19.38 -17.00 -8.32
C PHE A 66 19.60 -18.35 -9.01
N GLU A 67 19.93 -18.34 -10.30
CA GLU A 67 20.22 -19.52 -11.12
C GLU A 67 19.16 -20.63 -10.98
N ASN A 68 19.58 -21.78 -10.47
CA ASN A 68 18.71 -22.95 -10.27
C ASN A 68 17.78 -22.84 -9.05
N SER A 69 17.96 -21.80 -8.23
CA SER A 69 17.13 -21.58 -7.02
C SER A 69 15.77 -20.98 -7.31
N ILE A 70 15.49 -20.55 -8.56
CA ILE A 70 14.21 -20.01 -8.97
C ILE A 70 13.77 -20.57 -10.30
N THR A 71 12.51 -20.98 -10.37
CA THR A 71 11.84 -21.40 -11.60
C THR A 71 10.53 -20.65 -11.78
N PHE A 72 10.10 -20.47 -13.02
CA PHE A 72 8.86 -19.75 -13.28
C PHE A 72 8.16 -20.25 -14.54
N GLU A 73 6.82 -20.14 -14.50
CA GLU A 73 5.91 -20.38 -15.62
C GLU A 73 5.10 -19.11 -15.89
N ILE A 74 5.19 -18.57 -17.10
CA ILE A 74 4.45 -17.37 -17.52
C ILE A 74 3.84 -17.67 -18.88
N PRO A 75 2.56 -17.33 -19.13
CA PRO A 75 1.92 -17.49 -20.44
C PRO A 75 2.71 -16.79 -21.54
N GLU A 76 2.95 -17.47 -22.66
CA GLU A 76 3.74 -16.91 -23.77
C GLU A 76 2.97 -15.85 -24.53
N ASN A 77 1.69 -16.09 -24.76
CA ASN A 77 0.81 -15.21 -25.51
C ASN A 77 -0.51 -14.97 -24.76
N PHE A 78 -0.94 -13.74 -24.77
CA PHE A 78 -2.26 -13.35 -24.33
C PHE A 78 -2.85 -12.35 -25.34
N GLU A 79 -3.82 -12.80 -26.13
CA GLU A 79 -4.31 -12.08 -27.30
C GLU A 79 -5.39 -11.03 -27.01
N ASN A 80 -5.88 -10.93 -25.76
CA ASN A 80 -6.94 -9.98 -25.44
C ASN A 80 -6.36 -8.59 -25.11
N GLU A 81 -6.33 -7.71 -26.09
CA GLU A 81 -5.86 -6.33 -25.97
C GLU A 81 -6.72 -5.45 -25.03
N GLU A 82 -8.00 -5.81 -24.86
CA GLU A 82 -8.92 -5.08 -23.98
C GLU A 82 -8.76 -5.43 -22.50
N ALA A 83 -8.07 -6.53 -22.20
CA ALA A 83 -7.81 -6.95 -20.83
C ALA A 83 -6.79 -6.03 -20.18
N LYS A 84 -7.22 -5.36 -19.13
CA LYS A 84 -6.41 -4.40 -18.37
C LYS A 84 -6.24 -4.84 -16.92
N VAL A 85 -5.16 -4.41 -16.30
CA VAL A 85 -4.87 -4.60 -14.88
C VAL A 85 -4.27 -3.33 -14.30
N VAL A 86 -4.24 -3.24 -12.97
CA VAL A 86 -3.56 -2.15 -12.29
C VAL A 86 -2.05 -2.24 -12.54
N PRO A 87 -1.40 -1.17 -13.01
CA PRO A 87 0.04 -1.19 -13.31
C PRO A 87 0.90 -1.59 -12.12
N LEU A 88 2.01 -2.25 -12.40
CA LEU A 88 3.02 -2.70 -11.42
C LEU A 88 2.49 -3.73 -10.40
N SER A 89 1.33 -4.33 -10.65
CA SER A 89 0.76 -5.36 -9.78
C SER A 89 1.61 -6.62 -9.77
N LEU A 90 2.04 -7.09 -10.96
CA LEU A 90 2.93 -8.25 -11.05
C LEU A 90 4.29 -7.98 -10.42
N GLN A 91 4.87 -6.78 -10.60
CA GLN A 91 6.11 -6.40 -9.94
C GLN A 91 6.02 -6.58 -8.42
N LEU A 92 5.02 -5.97 -7.80
CA LEU A 92 4.86 -6.02 -6.34
C LEU A 92 4.63 -7.44 -5.83
N LEU A 93 3.90 -8.27 -6.57
CA LEU A 93 3.66 -9.67 -6.19
C LEU A 93 4.90 -10.54 -6.37
N LEU A 94 5.66 -10.36 -7.47
CA LEU A 94 6.92 -11.07 -7.69
C LEU A 94 7.99 -10.69 -6.66
N GLU A 95 8.09 -9.40 -6.31
CA GLU A 95 8.94 -8.93 -5.22
C GLU A 95 8.55 -9.59 -3.88
N ASN A 96 7.24 -9.70 -3.59
CA ASN A 96 6.74 -10.36 -2.39
C ASN A 96 7.09 -11.86 -2.36
N CYS A 97 6.97 -12.56 -3.49
CA CYS A 97 7.36 -13.97 -3.58
C CYS A 97 8.81 -14.19 -3.12
N ILE A 98 9.74 -13.34 -3.56
CA ILE A 98 11.17 -13.46 -3.21
C ILE A 98 11.46 -12.98 -1.79
N LYS A 99 10.81 -11.89 -1.39
CA LYS A 99 11.02 -11.27 -0.09
C LYS A 99 10.61 -12.18 1.07
N HIS A 100 9.49 -12.89 0.93
CA HIS A 100 8.87 -13.65 2.00
C HIS A 100 9.22 -15.15 1.98
N ASN A 101 9.86 -15.65 0.92
CA ASN A 101 10.25 -17.04 0.81
C ASN A 101 11.76 -17.24 0.82
N VAL A 102 12.20 -18.41 1.33
CA VAL A 102 13.58 -18.87 1.18
C VAL A 102 13.80 -19.24 -0.28
N VAL A 103 14.90 -18.76 -0.85
CA VAL A 103 15.30 -19.05 -2.24
C VAL A 103 16.69 -19.67 -2.20
N SER A 104 16.79 -20.98 -2.45
CA SER A 104 18.06 -21.71 -2.46
C SER A 104 17.96 -22.92 -3.39
N GLU A 105 19.09 -23.48 -3.81
CA GLU A 105 19.12 -24.69 -4.64
C GLU A 105 18.47 -25.90 -3.96
N ALA A 106 18.62 -26.02 -2.63
CA ALA A 106 17.99 -27.09 -1.85
C ALA A 106 16.48 -26.89 -1.71
N LYS A 107 15.98 -25.67 -1.82
CA LYS A 107 14.58 -25.28 -1.77
C LYS A 107 14.28 -24.27 -2.85
N PRO A 108 14.10 -24.70 -4.11
CA PRO A 108 13.82 -23.79 -5.22
C PRO A 108 12.46 -23.10 -5.05
N LEU A 109 12.43 -21.80 -5.33
CA LEU A 109 11.17 -21.05 -5.40
C LEU A 109 10.57 -21.26 -6.78
N HIS A 110 9.34 -21.74 -6.82
CA HIS A 110 8.56 -21.90 -8.06
C HIS A 110 7.46 -20.85 -8.12
N VAL A 111 7.46 -20.04 -9.19
CA VAL A 111 6.45 -18.99 -9.40
C VAL A 111 5.69 -19.30 -10.68
N LYS A 112 4.36 -19.34 -10.58
CA LYS A 112 3.48 -19.56 -11.72
C LYS A 112 2.54 -18.38 -11.91
N ILE A 113 2.47 -17.86 -13.12
CA ILE A 113 1.47 -16.88 -13.52
C ILE A 113 0.54 -17.56 -14.52
N SER A 114 -0.76 -17.46 -14.30
CA SER A 114 -1.80 -18.02 -15.17
C SER A 114 -2.97 -17.03 -15.30
N ILE A 115 -3.84 -17.32 -16.25
CA ILE A 115 -5.10 -16.56 -16.41
C ILE A 115 -6.23 -17.56 -16.28
N GLU A 116 -7.05 -17.38 -15.25
CA GLU A 116 -8.13 -18.28 -14.88
C GLU A 116 -9.42 -17.48 -14.63
N ASN A 117 -10.51 -17.85 -15.28
CA ASN A 117 -11.84 -17.25 -15.06
C ASN A 117 -11.88 -15.70 -15.11
N GLY A 118 -11.12 -15.08 -16.02
CA GLY A 118 -11.05 -13.62 -16.14
C GLY A 118 -10.26 -12.95 -15.00
N GLN A 119 -9.37 -13.70 -14.36
CA GLN A 119 -8.44 -13.22 -13.33
C GLN A 119 -7.00 -13.54 -13.74
N LEU A 120 -6.09 -12.63 -13.44
CA LEU A 120 -4.65 -12.87 -13.50
C LEU A 120 -4.22 -13.47 -12.16
N VAL A 121 -3.69 -14.67 -12.21
CA VAL A 121 -3.38 -15.48 -11.02
C VAL A 121 -1.88 -15.63 -10.89
N ILE A 122 -1.36 -15.34 -9.71
CA ILE A 122 0.04 -15.54 -9.34
C ILE A 122 0.10 -16.54 -8.19
N THR A 123 0.83 -17.62 -8.38
CA THR A 123 1.01 -18.67 -7.35
C THR A 123 2.49 -18.88 -7.12
N ASN A 124 2.88 -19.10 -5.86
CA ASN A 124 4.21 -19.60 -5.54
C ASN A 124 4.12 -20.68 -4.44
N ASN A 125 5.08 -21.61 -4.44
CA ASN A 125 5.25 -22.51 -3.33
C ASN A 125 5.66 -21.74 -2.08
N LEU A 126 5.12 -22.15 -0.92
CA LEU A 126 5.30 -21.44 0.33
C LEU A 126 6.50 -21.99 1.11
N GLN A 127 7.51 -21.14 1.32
CA GLN A 127 8.75 -21.45 2.03
C GLN A 127 9.11 -20.27 2.93
N LYS A 128 8.21 -19.95 3.89
CA LYS A 128 8.32 -18.73 4.72
C LYS A 128 9.70 -18.57 5.35
N LYS A 129 10.27 -17.37 5.20
CA LYS A 129 11.41 -16.95 5.99
C LYS A 129 10.98 -16.69 7.43
N GLU A 130 11.75 -17.15 8.40
CA GLU A 130 11.59 -16.70 9.78
C GLU A 130 12.02 -15.24 9.88
N VAL A 131 11.06 -14.33 9.95
CA VAL A 131 11.32 -12.89 10.07
C VAL A 131 10.96 -12.45 11.48
N LEU A 132 11.94 -11.92 12.20
CA LEU A 132 11.82 -11.43 13.59
C LEU A 132 10.90 -10.19 13.75
N GLN A 133 10.42 -9.59 12.67
CA GLN A 133 9.49 -8.47 12.69
C GLN A 133 8.46 -8.59 11.57
N ASP A 134 7.22 -8.69 11.96
CA ASP A 134 6.03 -8.70 11.10
C ASP A 134 5.79 -7.30 10.51
N ARG A 135 6.56 -6.91 9.49
CA ARG A 135 6.20 -5.76 8.66
C ARG A 135 5.10 -6.22 7.72
N LYS A 136 3.85 -6.10 8.19
CA LYS A 136 2.64 -6.31 7.37
C LYS A 136 2.86 -5.79 5.96
N GLY A 137 2.63 -6.66 4.98
CA GLY A 137 2.93 -6.44 3.57
C GLY A 137 2.26 -5.22 2.96
N VAL A 138 2.91 -4.07 3.08
CA VAL A 138 2.46 -2.78 2.50
C VAL A 138 2.21 -2.90 1.00
N GLY A 139 2.98 -3.75 0.30
CA GLY A 139 2.85 -3.94 -1.14
C GLY A 139 1.51 -4.55 -1.56
N LEU A 140 1.10 -5.65 -0.93
CA LEU A 140 -0.18 -6.31 -1.23
C LEU A 140 -1.37 -5.42 -0.88
N GLN A 141 -1.31 -4.71 0.26
CA GLN A 141 -2.36 -3.76 0.64
C GLN A 141 -2.49 -2.61 -0.37
N ASN A 142 -1.38 -2.13 -0.92
CA ASN A 142 -1.40 -1.10 -1.96
C ASN A 142 -2.10 -1.59 -3.24
N ILE A 143 -1.88 -2.86 -3.65
CA ILE A 143 -2.60 -3.46 -4.78
C ILE A 143 -4.09 -3.51 -4.48
N VAL A 144 -4.49 -4.06 -3.33
CA VAL A 144 -5.89 -4.17 -2.90
C VAL A 144 -6.57 -2.80 -2.89
N ASN A 145 -5.92 -1.79 -2.35
CA ASN A 145 -6.45 -0.42 -2.31
C ASN A 145 -6.63 0.17 -3.72
N ARG A 146 -5.65 0.00 -4.61
CA ARG A 146 -5.74 0.49 -5.99
C ARG A 146 -6.86 -0.19 -6.77
N TYR A 147 -7.02 -1.52 -6.64
CA TYR A 147 -8.15 -2.22 -7.23
C TYR A 147 -9.48 -1.77 -6.64
N GLY A 148 -9.56 -1.55 -5.33
CA GLY A 148 -10.76 -1.07 -4.65
C GLY A 148 -11.26 0.29 -5.13
N ILE A 149 -10.36 1.15 -5.65
CA ILE A 149 -10.74 2.43 -6.28
C ILE A 149 -11.36 2.22 -7.67
N LEU A 150 -10.87 1.23 -8.41
CA LEU A 150 -11.20 1.06 -9.84
C LEU A 150 -12.36 0.08 -10.10
N THR A 151 -12.62 -0.85 -9.18
CA THR A 151 -13.62 -1.90 -9.38
C THR A 151 -14.19 -2.45 -8.07
N LYS A 152 -15.44 -2.96 -8.15
CA LYS A 152 -16.04 -3.73 -7.05
C LYS A 152 -15.51 -5.17 -6.93
N ARG A 153 -14.81 -5.65 -7.96
CA ARG A 153 -14.17 -6.97 -7.92
C ARG A 153 -13.01 -6.94 -6.95
N LYS A 154 -12.99 -7.86 -6.00
CA LYS A 154 -11.95 -7.92 -4.97
C LYS A 154 -10.73 -8.70 -5.46
N VAL A 155 -9.55 -8.23 -5.08
CA VAL A 155 -8.34 -9.04 -5.10
C VAL A 155 -8.51 -10.14 -4.04
N LEU A 156 -8.34 -11.39 -4.44
CA LEU A 156 -8.43 -12.53 -3.53
C LEU A 156 -7.02 -13.02 -3.21
N VAL A 157 -6.82 -13.39 -1.97
CA VAL A 157 -5.57 -13.95 -1.48
C VAL A 157 -5.90 -15.28 -0.81
N GLU A 158 -5.30 -16.35 -1.31
CA GLU A 158 -5.46 -17.70 -0.82
C GLU A 158 -4.09 -18.18 -0.33
N GLU A 159 -4.02 -18.64 0.88
CA GLU A 159 -2.82 -19.19 1.47
C GLU A 159 -3.16 -20.52 2.13
N ASN A 160 -2.41 -21.55 1.78
CA ASN A 160 -2.45 -22.86 2.44
C ASN A 160 -1.04 -23.25 2.91
N GLU A 161 -0.86 -24.49 3.38
CA GLU A 161 0.44 -24.96 3.90
C GLU A 161 1.52 -25.09 2.81
N ILE A 162 1.13 -25.18 1.54
CA ILE A 162 2.00 -25.55 0.43
C ILE A 162 2.24 -24.35 -0.51
N GLU A 163 1.21 -23.52 -0.72
CA GLU A 163 1.23 -22.46 -1.73
C GLU A 163 0.58 -21.16 -1.24
N PHE A 164 1.03 -20.08 -1.83
CA PHE A 164 0.43 -18.75 -1.71
C PHE A 164 -0.06 -18.31 -3.10
N LYS A 165 -1.32 -17.91 -3.19
CA LYS A 165 -1.99 -17.57 -4.43
C LYS A 165 -2.68 -16.22 -4.32
N VAL A 166 -2.49 -15.36 -5.33
CA VAL A 166 -3.17 -14.06 -5.44
C VAL A 166 -3.91 -14.01 -6.77
N LEU A 167 -5.18 -13.64 -6.73
CA LEU A 167 -6.05 -13.51 -7.88
C LEU A 167 -6.39 -12.03 -8.10
N LEU A 168 -5.94 -11.48 -9.21
CA LEU A 168 -6.18 -10.10 -9.62
C LEU A 168 -7.30 -10.06 -10.66
N PRO A 169 -8.38 -9.31 -10.45
CA PRO A 169 -9.43 -9.14 -11.46
C PRO A 169 -8.87 -8.50 -12.73
N ILE A 170 -9.11 -9.13 -13.88
CA ILE A 170 -8.86 -8.50 -15.18
C ILE A 170 -10.02 -7.55 -15.47
N LEU A 171 -9.68 -6.30 -15.81
CA LEU A 171 -10.61 -5.22 -16.07
C LEU A 171 -10.70 -5.02 -17.58
N THR A 172 -11.91 -4.86 -18.10
CA THR A 172 -12.15 -4.50 -19.49
C THR A 172 -12.57 -3.03 -19.58
N LYS A 173 -12.40 -2.39 -20.72
CA LYS A 173 -12.57 -0.93 -20.93
C LYS A 173 -13.96 -0.35 -20.58
N GLN A 174 -14.94 -1.19 -20.24
CA GLN A 174 -16.28 -0.79 -19.80
C GLN A 174 -16.39 -0.61 -18.27
N ILE A 175 -15.39 0.00 -17.64
CA ILE A 175 -15.59 0.56 -16.31
C ILE A 175 -16.29 1.90 -16.52
N SER A 176 -17.58 1.93 -16.25
CA SER A 176 -18.38 3.15 -16.35
C SER A 176 -17.78 4.19 -15.38
N ILE A 177 -17.62 5.43 -15.85
CA ILE A 177 -17.17 6.58 -15.05
C ILE A 177 -17.97 6.70 -13.73
N MET A 178 -19.23 6.22 -13.71
CA MET A 178 -20.08 6.14 -12.52
C MET A 178 -19.56 5.22 -11.41
N GLU A 179 -18.91 4.09 -11.73
CA GLU A 179 -18.38 3.17 -10.69
C GLU A 179 -17.12 3.73 -10.01
N THR A 180 -16.30 4.46 -10.76
CA THR A 180 -15.07 5.08 -10.23
C THR A 180 -15.39 6.18 -9.21
N THR A 181 -16.40 7.01 -9.49
CA THR A 181 -16.81 8.11 -8.59
C THR A 181 -17.43 7.59 -7.29
N TYR A 182 -18.18 6.49 -7.35
CA TYR A 182 -18.81 5.91 -6.17
C TYR A 182 -17.79 5.28 -5.21
N ASN A 183 -16.81 4.52 -5.74
CA ASN A 183 -15.76 3.90 -4.94
C ASN A 183 -14.78 4.92 -4.33
N TYR A 184 -14.45 5.99 -5.05
CA TYR A 184 -13.64 7.08 -4.52
C TYR A 184 -14.29 7.76 -3.31
N ASN A 185 -15.62 7.99 -3.37
CA ASN A 185 -16.35 8.60 -2.27
C ASN A 185 -16.46 7.71 -1.04
N GLU A 186 -16.61 6.39 -1.22
CA GLU A 186 -16.70 5.43 -0.11
C GLU A 186 -15.35 5.23 0.59
N GLN A 187 -14.26 5.20 -0.16
CA GLN A 187 -12.91 5.04 0.39
C GLN A 187 -12.43 6.32 1.10
N THR A 188 -12.73 7.50 0.56
CA THR A 188 -12.47 8.77 1.25
C THR A 188 -13.33 8.95 2.50
N ALA A 189 -14.54 8.37 2.53
CA ALA A 189 -15.38 8.33 3.73
C ALA A 189 -14.80 7.41 4.80
N TYR A 190 -14.31 6.22 4.42
CA TYR A 190 -13.65 5.29 5.33
C TYR A 190 -12.35 5.85 5.91
N ASP A 191 -11.49 6.46 5.09
CA ASP A 191 -10.24 7.08 5.54
C ASP A 191 -10.49 8.26 6.49
N ARG A 192 -11.52 9.07 6.21
CA ARG A 192 -11.97 10.14 7.12
C ARG A 192 -12.48 9.57 8.44
N ALA A 193 -13.30 8.51 8.40
CA ALA A 193 -13.80 7.84 9.59
C ALA A 193 -12.67 7.21 10.42
N SER A 194 -11.71 6.57 9.77
CA SER A 194 -10.54 5.95 10.40
C SER A 194 -9.65 6.98 11.10
N ARG A 195 -9.36 8.13 10.46
CA ARG A 195 -8.63 9.24 11.08
C ARG A 195 -9.37 9.79 12.30
N ARG A 196 -10.69 9.95 12.20
CA ARG A 196 -11.52 10.44 13.30
C ARG A 196 -11.52 9.51 14.52
N VAL A 197 -11.57 8.19 14.28
CA VAL A 197 -11.43 7.17 15.34
C VAL A 197 -10.07 7.25 16.01
N LYS A 198 -9.00 7.47 15.25
CA LYS A 198 -7.64 7.63 15.78
C LYS A 198 -7.52 8.88 16.66
N GLU A 199 -8.04 10.02 16.22
CA GLU A 199 -8.05 11.27 16.97
C GLU A 199 -8.83 11.14 18.29
N ILE A 200 -10.00 10.47 18.25
CA ILE A 200 -10.80 10.17 19.45
C ILE A 200 -10.00 9.30 20.44
N LYS A 201 -9.31 8.27 19.95
CA LYS A 201 -8.48 7.39 20.79
C LYS A 201 -7.32 8.15 21.44
N GLU A 202 -6.67 9.04 20.72
CA GLU A 202 -5.59 9.90 21.25
C GLU A 202 -6.12 10.87 22.31
N PHE A 203 -7.31 11.43 22.10
CA PHE A 203 -7.97 12.28 23.11
C PHE A 203 -8.26 11.52 24.41
N TYR A 204 -8.88 10.34 24.33
CA TYR A 204 -9.15 9.53 25.53
C TYR A 204 -7.86 9.10 26.23
N GLY A 205 -6.78 8.78 25.50
CA GLY A 205 -5.47 8.49 26.06
C GLY A 205 -4.92 9.66 26.88
N SER A 206 -5.00 10.87 26.34
CA SER A 206 -4.57 12.09 27.05
C SER A 206 -5.45 12.41 28.27
N LEU A 207 -6.76 12.19 28.16
CA LEU A 207 -7.71 12.39 29.26
C LEU A 207 -7.46 11.43 30.41
N ILE A 208 -7.22 10.14 30.13
CA ILE A 208 -6.88 9.14 31.16
C ILE A 208 -5.58 9.51 31.86
N SER A 209 -4.55 9.92 31.09
CA SER A 209 -3.27 10.36 31.65
C SER A 209 -3.46 11.56 32.58
N TYR A 210 -4.27 12.54 32.19
CA TYR A 210 -4.62 13.68 33.02
C TYR A 210 -5.29 13.28 34.34
N CYS A 211 -6.30 12.40 34.27
CA CYS A 211 -7.05 11.90 35.41
C CYS A 211 -6.20 11.07 36.39
N ILE A 212 -5.08 10.49 35.93
CA ILE A 212 -4.15 9.76 36.80
C ILE A 212 -3.10 10.72 37.40
N VAL A 213 -2.48 11.55 36.59
CA VAL A 213 -1.33 12.36 37.00
C VAL A 213 -1.73 13.51 37.93
N ILE A 214 -2.84 14.21 37.62
CA ILE A 214 -3.24 15.37 38.44
C ILE A 214 -3.55 14.98 39.90
N PRO A 215 -4.33 13.93 40.22
CA PRO A 215 -4.53 13.50 41.58
C PRO A 215 -3.23 13.13 42.30
N VAL A 216 -2.26 12.52 41.61
CA VAL A 216 -0.95 12.20 42.17
C VAL A 216 -0.18 13.49 42.52
N LEU A 217 -0.18 14.50 41.65
CA LEU A 217 0.46 15.79 41.90
C LEU A 217 -0.20 16.53 43.09
N VAL A 218 -1.53 16.49 43.17
CA VAL A 218 -2.30 17.04 44.31
C VAL A 218 -1.89 16.36 45.60
N PHE A 219 -1.83 15.01 45.61
CA PHE A 219 -1.41 14.25 46.80
C PHE A 219 0.03 14.60 47.23
N ILE A 220 0.96 14.68 46.27
CA ILE A 220 2.35 15.07 46.53
C ILE A 220 2.41 16.48 47.12
N ASN A 221 1.68 17.44 46.57
CA ASN A 221 1.68 18.82 47.05
C ASN A 221 1.22 18.91 48.50
N PHE A 222 0.12 18.25 48.87
CA PHE A 222 -0.39 18.24 50.23
C PHE A 222 0.56 17.56 51.24
N ARG A 223 1.38 16.60 50.79
CA ARG A 223 2.34 15.88 51.63
C ARG A 223 3.67 16.64 51.78
N THR A 224 4.07 17.45 50.79
CA THR A 224 5.38 18.11 50.77
C THR A 224 5.35 19.58 51.16
N PHE A 225 4.30 20.30 50.77
CA PHE A 225 4.24 21.75 50.96
C PHE A 225 2.80 22.25 51.09
N SER A 226 2.31 22.44 52.32
CA SER A 226 0.93 22.87 52.58
C SER A 226 0.68 24.37 52.37
N GLY A 227 1.75 25.21 52.27
CA GLY A 227 1.62 26.67 52.18
C GLY A 227 1.35 27.20 50.75
N PHE A 228 1.87 26.55 49.75
CA PHE A 228 1.69 26.97 48.33
C PHE A 228 1.19 25.81 47.46
N GLN A 229 0.06 26.01 46.85
CA GLN A 229 -0.61 24.97 46.06
C GLN A 229 -0.19 25.06 44.60
N TRP A 230 1.00 24.55 44.28
CA TRP A 230 1.56 24.61 42.92
C TRP A 230 0.89 23.69 41.89
N PHE A 231 0.12 22.71 42.33
CA PHE A 231 -0.60 21.78 41.43
C PHE A 231 -1.61 22.47 40.50
N TRP A 232 -2.05 23.69 40.83
CA TRP A 232 -2.94 24.47 39.98
C TRP A 232 -2.34 24.78 38.61
N PHE A 233 -1.03 25.00 38.51
CA PHE A 233 -0.39 25.34 37.25
C PHE A 233 -0.45 24.18 36.22
N PRO A 234 0.02 22.94 36.53
CA PRO A 234 -0.13 21.83 35.61
C PRO A 234 -1.60 21.44 35.40
N MET A 235 -2.47 21.52 36.39
CA MET A 235 -3.88 21.23 36.27
C MET A 235 -4.57 22.15 35.28
N LEU A 236 -4.39 23.47 35.38
CA LEU A 236 -5.01 24.43 34.47
C LEU A 236 -4.34 24.41 33.11
N GLY A 237 -3.02 24.37 33.02
CA GLY A 237 -2.30 24.36 31.74
C GLY A 237 -2.61 23.14 30.90
N TRP A 238 -2.54 21.94 31.47
CA TRP A 238 -2.88 20.70 30.75
C TRP A 238 -4.39 20.57 30.50
N GLY A 239 -5.21 20.98 31.49
CA GLY A 239 -6.67 21.01 31.35
C GLY A 239 -7.13 21.88 30.18
N MET A 240 -6.54 23.08 30.02
CA MET A 240 -6.82 23.95 28.87
C MET A 240 -6.42 23.29 27.54
N GLY A 241 -5.26 22.62 27.50
CA GLY A 241 -4.85 21.83 26.31
C GLY A 241 -5.85 20.73 25.95
N LEU A 242 -6.39 20.01 26.96
CA LEU A 242 -7.43 19.00 26.75
C LEU A 242 -8.73 19.60 26.22
N VAL A 243 -9.14 20.78 26.71
CA VAL A 243 -10.33 21.50 26.21
C VAL A 243 -10.15 21.84 24.71
N PHE A 244 -9.01 22.42 24.33
CA PHE A 244 -8.74 22.69 22.91
C PHE A 244 -8.69 21.41 22.05
N HIS A 245 -8.13 20.32 22.58
CA HIS A 245 -8.11 19.04 21.91
C HIS A 245 -9.54 18.48 21.77
N ALA A 246 -10.38 18.58 22.81
CA ALA A 246 -11.79 18.19 22.73
C ALA A 246 -12.57 18.98 21.66
N PHE A 247 -12.37 20.30 21.59
CA PHE A 247 -12.97 21.12 20.52
C PHE A 247 -12.55 20.68 19.12
N ARG A 248 -11.30 20.27 18.94
CA ARG A 248 -10.81 19.76 17.65
C ARG A 248 -11.43 18.40 17.32
N VAL A 249 -11.49 17.46 18.26
CA VAL A 249 -11.93 16.08 18.04
C VAL A 249 -13.46 16.00 17.93
N PHE A 250 -14.20 16.68 18.80
CA PHE A 250 -15.67 16.63 18.84
C PHE A 250 -16.35 17.73 18.00
N GLY A 251 -15.54 18.64 17.42
CA GLY A 251 -15.88 19.52 16.32
C GLY A 251 -17.18 20.31 16.42
N TYR A 252 -17.17 21.37 17.19
CA TYR A 252 -18.21 22.41 17.03
C TYR A 252 -18.11 23.18 15.69
N GLY A 253 -17.06 22.89 14.86
CA GLY A 253 -16.80 23.54 13.56
C GLY A 253 -17.16 22.73 12.33
N SER A 254 -17.13 21.39 12.38
CA SER A 254 -17.23 20.55 11.16
C SER A 254 -18.59 20.65 10.48
N SER A 255 -19.68 20.72 11.23
CA SER A 255 -21.04 20.84 10.66
C SER A 255 -21.32 22.25 10.07
N TRP A 256 -20.59 23.27 10.49
CA TRP A 256 -20.66 24.61 9.90
C TRP A 256 -19.82 24.70 8.64
N GLU A 257 -18.61 24.13 8.64
CA GLU A 257 -17.74 24.06 7.46
C GLU A 257 -18.38 23.25 6.34
N GLU A 258 -18.94 22.08 6.62
CA GLU A 258 -19.65 21.26 5.62
C GLU A 258 -20.86 22.00 5.03
N ARG A 259 -21.66 22.69 5.85
CA ARG A 259 -22.76 23.53 5.35
C ARG A 259 -22.25 24.68 4.49
N LYS A 260 -21.14 25.30 4.87
CA LYS A 260 -20.57 26.40 4.12
C LYS A 260 -19.98 25.96 2.78
N ILE A 261 -19.33 24.81 2.75
CA ILE A 261 -18.82 24.18 1.51
C ILE A 261 -19.98 23.84 0.57
N GLN A 262 -21.06 23.23 1.07
CA GLN A 262 -22.24 22.92 0.27
C GLN A 262 -22.94 24.19 -0.27
N GLU A 263 -22.98 25.25 0.52
CA GLU A 263 -23.54 26.54 0.08
C GLU A 263 -22.71 27.18 -1.03
N ILE A 264 -21.38 27.07 -0.96
CA ILE A 264 -20.45 27.58 -1.98
C ILE A 264 -20.58 26.76 -3.27
N LEU A 265 -20.58 25.43 -3.17
CA LEU A 265 -20.73 24.53 -4.32
C LEU A 265 -22.05 24.75 -5.05
N LYS A 266 -23.18 24.93 -4.33
CA LYS A 266 -24.48 25.27 -4.94
C LYS A 266 -24.45 26.61 -5.68
N LYS A 267 -23.77 27.62 -5.12
CA LYS A 267 -23.63 28.93 -5.78
C LYS A 267 -22.78 28.87 -7.03
N ASP A 268 -21.77 28.01 -7.08
CA ASP A 268 -20.95 27.82 -8.27
C ASP A 268 -21.67 27.02 -9.35
N GLU A 269 -22.48 26.02 -9.00
CA GLU A 269 -23.36 25.32 -9.93
C GLU A 269 -24.44 26.24 -10.52
N GLU A 270 -25.07 27.10 -9.71
CA GLU A 270 -26.04 28.10 -10.19
C GLU A 270 -25.42 29.15 -11.10
N LYS A 271 -24.14 29.48 -10.93
CA LYS A 271 -23.41 30.38 -11.82
C LYS A 271 -23.03 29.70 -13.14
N SER A 272 -22.65 28.42 -13.12
CA SER A 272 -22.34 27.64 -14.31
C SER A 272 -23.55 27.49 -15.22
N ASN A 273 -24.74 27.18 -14.65
CA ASN A 273 -25.99 27.03 -15.39
C ASN A 273 -26.59 28.36 -15.94
N LYS A 274 -26.01 29.51 -15.59
CA LYS A 274 -26.46 30.82 -16.08
C LYS A 274 -25.75 31.28 -17.35
N TRP A 275 -24.73 30.54 -17.80
CA TRP A 275 -23.90 30.83 -18.97
C TRP A 275 -24.06 29.80 -20.09
N GLU A 276 -24.97 28.79 -19.95
CA GLU A 276 -25.57 28.01 -21.01
C GLU A 276 -26.95 28.60 -21.41
#